data_3b9b22637281c6cdecdd0e80f1b8cf95
#
_entry.id   3b9b22637281c6cdecdd0e80f1b8cf95
#
_cell.length_a   1.000
_cell.length_b   1.000
_cell.length_c   1.000
_cell.angle_alpha   90.00
_cell.angle_beta   90.00
_cell.angle_gamma   90.00
#
_symmetry.space_group_name_H-M   'P 1'
#
loop_
_entity.id
_entity.type
_entity.pdbx_description
1 polymer ?
#
loop_
_entity_poly.entity_id
_entity_poly.type
_entity_poly.pdbx_seq_one_letter_code
_entity_poly.pdbx_strand_id
1 'polypeptide(L)'
;MAYYLIDFENVKSRGMEGVELLAEEDTVCIFYSDNADSMTFDLHRKLNETKAQIIYHKVAVGTKNALDFQLATYLGYLICEQQREGIHPDYFIVTKDNGFTSLMVYWKAQGVPVRITRCLLYTSDAADE
;
A
#
# COMPACT_ATOMS: atom_id res chain seq x y z
N MET A 1 7.19 -11.82 -3.24
CA MET A 1 7.25 -10.42 -3.70
C MET A 1 5.87 -9.79 -3.65
N ALA A 2 5.73 -8.73 -2.91
CA ALA A 2 4.47 -8.04 -2.78
C ALA A 2 4.66 -6.53 -2.83
N TYR A 3 3.69 -5.81 -3.37
CA TYR A 3 3.60 -4.36 -3.34
C TYR A 3 2.44 -3.97 -2.42
N TYR A 4 2.74 -3.11 -1.46
CA TYR A 4 1.76 -2.60 -0.51
C TYR A 4 1.59 -1.11 -0.75
N LEU A 5 0.38 -0.68 -1.13
CA LEU A 5 0.06 0.72 -1.34
C LEU A 5 -0.73 1.22 -0.14
N ILE A 6 -0.15 2.12 0.61
CA ILE A 6 -0.68 2.56 1.90
C ILE A 6 -1.44 3.86 1.75
N ASP A 7 -2.73 3.83 2.06
CA ASP A 7 -3.57 5.04 2.17
C ASP A 7 -3.35 5.64 3.56
N PHE A 8 -2.27 6.39 3.71
CA PHE A 8 -1.83 6.86 5.02
C PHE A 8 -2.76 7.91 5.62
N GLU A 9 -3.50 8.66 4.81
CA GLU A 9 -4.51 9.58 5.33
C GLU A 9 -5.60 8.84 6.11
N ASN A 10 -5.88 7.62 5.70
CA ASN A 10 -6.94 6.81 6.29
C ASN A 10 -6.44 5.94 7.43
N VAL A 11 -5.33 5.20 7.24
CA VAL A 11 -4.91 4.21 8.22
C VAL A 11 -3.89 4.73 9.23
N LYS A 12 -3.17 5.81 8.90
CA LYS A 12 -2.14 6.39 9.78
C LYS A 12 -1.08 5.35 10.16
N SER A 13 -0.36 5.62 11.25
CA SER A 13 0.71 4.71 11.70
C SER A 13 0.20 3.30 12.04
N ARG A 14 -1.05 3.17 12.46
CA ARG A 14 -1.64 1.89 12.81
C ARG A 14 -1.70 0.93 11.63
N GLY A 15 -1.94 1.44 10.44
CA GLY A 15 -1.99 0.61 9.24
C GLY A 15 -0.65 0.01 8.86
N MET A 16 0.42 0.55 9.43
CA MET A 16 1.77 0.09 9.15
C MET A 16 2.27 -0.98 10.13
N GLU A 17 1.43 -1.41 11.08
CA GLU A 17 1.82 -2.47 11.99
C GLU A 17 2.22 -3.72 11.22
N GLY A 18 3.38 -4.28 11.54
CA GLY A 18 3.91 -5.45 10.86
C GLY A 18 4.92 -5.12 9.78
N VAL A 19 5.20 -3.84 9.51
CA VAL A 19 6.15 -3.45 8.47
C VAL A 19 7.54 -4.04 8.71
N GLU A 20 7.95 -4.20 9.96
CA GLU A 20 9.25 -4.79 10.32
C GLU A 20 9.37 -6.27 9.96
N LEU A 21 8.24 -6.93 9.72
CA LEU A 21 8.20 -8.37 9.40
C LEU A 21 8.27 -8.65 7.90
N LEU A 22 8.23 -7.62 7.07
CA LEU A 22 8.22 -7.80 5.63
C LEU A 22 9.58 -8.24 5.10
N ALA A 23 9.56 -8.86 3.93
CA ALA A 23 10.76 -9.43 3.33
C ALA A 23 11.47 -8.41 2.42
N GLU A 24 12.72 -8.74 2.08
CA GLU A 24 13.55 -7.90 1.23
C GLU A 24 12.95 -7.67 -0.16
N GLU A 25 12.22 -8.65 -0.67
CA GLU A 25 11.57 -8.53 -2.00
C GLU A 25 10.25 -7.78 -1.97
N ASP A 26 9.80 -7.32 -0.80
CA ASP A 26 8.56 -6.56 -0.68
C ASP A 26 8.82 -5.07 -0.80
N THR A 27 7.84 -4.34 -1.34
CA THR A 27 7.91 -2.89 -1.49
C THR A 27 6.68 -2.26 -0.86
N VAL A 28 6.91 -1.22 -0.06
CA VAL A 28 5.84 -0.47 0.61
C VAL A 28 5.82 0.94 0.05
N CYS A 29 4.70 1.32 -0.58
CA CYS A 29 4.51 2.65 -1.15
C CYS A 29 3.57 3.43 -0.23
N ILE A 30 4.10 4.42 0.47
CA ILE A 30 3.33 5.20 1.45
C ILE A 30 2.81 6.46 0.76
N PHE A 31 1.48 6.53 0.59
CA PHE A 31 0.81 7.71 0.04
C PHE A 31 0.36 8.59 1.19
N TYR A 32 0.96 9.76 1.32
CA TYR A 32 0.66 10.71 2.39
C TYR A 32 0.51 12.12 1.82
N SER A 33 0.00 13.04 2.65
CA SER A 33 -0.21 14.43 2.25
C SER A 33 0.02 15.32 3.47
N ASP A 34 -0.09 16.65 3.28
CA ASP A 34 0.03 17.57 4.41
C ASP A 34 -1.04 17.33 5.48
N ASN A 35 -2.15 16.67 5.12
CA ASN A 35 -3.19 16.30 6.09
C ASN A 35 -2.80 15.10 6.93
N ALA A 36 -1.77 14.36 6.54
CA ALA A 36 -1.31 13.17 7.25
C ALA A 36 0.18 13.02 6.97
N ASP A 37 0.99 13.85 7.61
CA ASP A 37 2.43 13.93 7.38
C ASP A 37 3.25 13.60 8.61
N SER A 38 2.64 13.03 9.63
CA SER A 38 3.34 12.65 10.85
C SER A 38 3.17 11.17 11.14
N MET A 39 4.15 10.62 11.84
CA MET A 39 4.11 9.23 12.26
C MET A 39 4.62 9.11 13.70
N THR A 40 4.34 7.98 14.32
CA THR A 40 4.83 7.71 15.66
C THR A 40 6.33 7.36 15.62
N PHE A 41 7.02 7.58 16.73
CA PHE A 41 8.41 7.14 16.85
C PHE A 41 8.54 5.63 16.71
N ASP A 42 7.53 4.89 17.19
CA ASP A 42 7.53 3.44 17.05
C ASP A 42 7.54 3.03 15.59
N LEU A 43 6.69 3.65 14.76
CA LEU A 43 6.70 3.39 13.33
C LEU A 43 8.03 3.77 12.70
N HIS A 44 8.57 4.94 13.05
CA HIS A 44 9.85 5.39 12.51
C HIS A 44 10.95 4.36 12.78
N ARG A 45 10.99 3.83 14.00
CA ARG A 45 11.97 2.80 14.37
C ARG A 45 11.78 1.53 13.53
N LYS A 46 10.53 1.10 13.35
CA LYS A 46 10.23 -0.10 12.57
C LYS A 46 10.57 0.07 11.09
N LEU A 47 10.41 1.27 10.56
CA LEU A 47 10.81 1.56 9.18
C LEU A 47 12.32 1.46 8.99
N ASN A 48 13.10 1.75 10.03
CA ASN A 48 14.54 1.58 9.97
C ASN A 48 14.95 0.11 10.11
N GLU A 49 14.11 -0.72 10.68
CA GLU A 49 14.41 -2.14 10.91
C GLU A 49 13.95 -3.04 9.77
N THR A 50 12.96 -2.62 8.99
CA THR A 50 12.41 -3.47 7.94
C THR A 50 13.41 -3.74 6.83
N LYS A 51 13.32 -4.92 6.24
CA LYS A 51 14.10 -5.29 5.06
C LYS A 51 13.42 -4.87 3.77
N ALA A 52 12.14 -4.52 3.84
CA ALA A 52 11.38 -4.11 2.66
C ALA A 52 11.86 -2.76 2.14
N GLN A 53 11.64 -2.55 0.84
CA GLN A 53 11.90 -1.25 0.24
C GLN A 53 10.73 -0.31 0.58
N ILE A 54 11.06 0.90 1.06
CA ILE A 54 10.05 1.90 1.43
C ILE A 54 10.13 3.05 0.43
N ILE A 55 9.01 3.36 -0.21
CA ILE A 55 8.89 4.46 -1.16
C ILE A 55 7.83 5.44 -0.65
N TYR A 56 8.18 6.72 -0.59
CA TYR A 56 7.28 7.77 -0.13
C TYR A 56 6.69 8.52 -1.32
N HIS A 57 5.35 8.63 -1.34
CA HIS A 57 4.63 9.39 -2.35
C HIS A 57 3.86 10.51 -1.66
N LYS A 58 4.40 11.72 -1.71
CA LYS A 58 3.68 12.87 -1.17
C LYS A 58 2.68 13.36 -2.20
N VAL A 59 1.42 13.41 -1.80
CA VAL A 59 0.32 13.86 -2.66
C VAL A 59 0.05 15.33 -2.38
N ALA A 60 0.03 16.14 -3.43
CA ALA A 60 -0.34 17.54 -3.31
C ALA A 60 -1.82 17.63 -2.90
N VAL A 61 -2.09 18.43 -1.87
CA VAL A 61 -3.45 18.60 -1.37
C VAL A 61 -4.08 19.74 -2.18
N GLY A 62 -5.16 19.47 -2.85
CA GLY A 62 -5.87 20.49 -3.61
C GLY A 62 -7.33 20.17 -3.74
N THR A 63 -7.67 18.89 -3.86
CA THR A 63 -9.03 18.46 -4.07
C THR A 63 -9.33 17.26 -3.19
N LYS A 64 -10.62 17.05 -2.94
CA LYS A 64 -11.10 15.86 -2.23
C LYS A 64 -10.70 14.61 -3.00
N ASN A 65 -10.25 13.61 -2.29
CA ASN A 65 -9.86 12.32 -2.86
C ASN A 65 -8.63 12.35 -3.77
N ALA A 66 -7.81 13.41 -3.67
CA ALA A 66 -6.59 13.49 -4.49
C ALA A 66 -5.67 12.29 -4.26
N LEU A 67 -5.51 11.88 -3.00
CA LEU A 67 -4.68 10.73 -2.67
C LEU A 67 -5.24 9.45 -3.30
N ASP A 68 -6.56 9.26 -3.22
CA ASP A 68 -7.22 8.06 -3.76
C ASP A 68 -6.98 7.93 -5.25
N PHE A 69 -7.10 9.04 -6.00
CA PHE A 69 -6.88 9.03 -7.44
C PHE A 69 -5.42 8.72 -7.78
N GLN A 70 -4.48 9.30 -7.03
CA GLN A 70 -3.07 9.06 -7.32
C GLN A 70 -2.65 7.65 -6.94
N LEU A 71 -3.16 7.11 -5.85
CA LEU A 71 -2.90 5.73 -5.45
C LEU A 71 -3.42 4.77 -6.53
N ALA A 72 -4.65 4.99 -6.99
CA ALA A 72 -5.26 4.16 -8.02
C ALA A 72 -4.47 4.22 -9.33
N THR A 73 -4.04 5.40 -9.72
CA THR A 73 -3.25 5.61 -10.94
C THR A 73 -1.91 4.90 -10.85
N TYR A 74 -1.23 5.04 -9.71
CA TYR A 74 0.06 4.41 -9.49
C TYR A 74 -0.05 2.88 -9.49
N LEU A 75 -1.12 2.35 -8.92
CA LEU A 75 -1.38 0.91 -8.93
C LEU A 75 -1.44 0.39 -10.37
N GLY A 76 -2.19 1.07 -11.23
CA GLY A 76 -2.28 0.68 -12.64
C GLY A 76 -0.93 0.73 -13.36
N TYR A 77 -0.15 1.76 -13.07
CA TYR A 77 1.19 1.90 -13.63
C TYR A 77 2.09 0.74 -13.18
N LEU A 78 2.09 0.41 -11.90
CA LEU A 78 2.86 -0.70 -11.36
C LEU A 78 2.49 -2.02 -12.02
N ILE A 79 1.20 -2.30 -12.11
CA ILE A 79 0.72 -3.55 -12.70
C ILE A 79 1.20 -3.66 -14.16
N CYS A 80 1.07 -2.58 -14.91
CA CYS A 80 1.51 -2.55 -16.30
C CYS A 80 3.00 -2.81 -16.43
N GLU A 81 3.82 -2.15 -15.61
CA GLU A 81 5.27 -2.33 -15.64
C GLU A 81 5.69 -3.76 -15.30
N GLN A 82 5.09 -4.33 -14.25
CA GLN A 82 5.43 -5.67 -13.80
C GLN A 82 5.03 -6.70 -14.86
N GLN A 83 3.87 -6.53 -15.49
CA GLN A 83 3.44 -7.44 -16.57
C GLN A 83 4.38 -7.39 -17.77
N ARG A 84 4.87 -6.21 -18.11
CA ARG A 84 5.84 -6.07 -19.21
C ARG A 84 7.13 -6.83 -18.94
N GLU A 85 7.52 -6.95 -17.69
CA GLU A 85 8.71 -7.68 -17.27
C GLU A 85 8.44 -9.16 -16.98
N GLY A 86 7.19 -9.59 -17.12
CA GLY A 86 6.80 -10.98 -16.86
C GLY A 86 6.77 -11.32 -15.38
N ILE A 87 6.64 -10.31 -14.52
CA ILE A 87 6.62 -10.49 -13.06
C ILE A 87 5.18 -10.36 -12.57
N HIS A 88 4.77 -11.24 -11.66
CA HIS A 88 3.41 -11.28 -11.13
C HIS A 88 3.42 -11.22 -9.60
N PRO A 89 3.73 -10.05 -9.02
CA PRO A 89 3.73 -9.90 -7.56
C PRO A 89 2.31 -9.85 -7.02
N ASP A 90 2.19 -9.98 -5.70
CA ASP A 90 0.94 -9.73 -5.02
C ASP A 90 0.77 -8.21 -4.82
N TYR A 91 -0.47 -7.73 -4.91
CA TYR A 91 -0.78 -6.31 -4.72
C TYR A 91 -1.77 -6.15 -3.58
N PHE A 92 -1.46 -5.24 -2.66
CA PHE A 92 -2.31 -4.93 -1.51
C PHE A 92 -2.54 -3.43 -1.44
N ILE A 93 -3.79 -3.04 -1.18
CA ILE A 93 -4.12 -1.66 -0.80
C ILE A 93 -4.44 -1.68 0.69
N VAL A 94 -3.71 -0.89 1.46
CA VAL A 94 -3.90 -0.80 2.91
C VAL A 94 -4.76 0.42 3.21
N THR A 95 -6.02 0.18 3.50
CA THR A 95 -7.03 1.22 3.73
C THR A 95 -8.22 0.65 4.49
N LYS A 96 -8.99 1.52 5.12
CA LYS A 96 -10.29 1.18 5.69
C LYS A 96 -11.44 1.73 4.83
N ASP A 97 -11.11 2.42 3.76
CA ASP A 97 -12.09 3.06 2.89
C ASP A 97 -12.66 2.04 1.89
N ASN A 98 -13.98 1.85 1.94
CA ASN A 98 -14.66 0.91 1.05
C ASN A 98 -14.67 1.37 -0.42
N GLY A 99 -14.34 2.63 -0.68
CA GLY A 99 -14.27 3.16 -2.04
C GLY A 99 -13.29 2.43 -2.94
N PHE A 100 -12.26 1.82 -2.35
CA PHE A 100 -11.25 1.09 -3.13
C PHE A 100 -11.74 -0.30 -3.58
N THR A 101 -12.89 -0.76 -3.11
CA THR A 101 -13.44 -2.05 -3.53
C THR A 101 -13.64 -2.10 -5.06
N SER A 102 -14.00 -0.97 -5.67
CA SER A 102 -14.18 -0.91 -7.13
C SER A 102 -12.90 -1.21 -7.89
N LEU A 103 -11.74 -0.82 -7.35
CA LEU A 103 -10.45 -1.15 -7.96
C LEU A 103 -10.18 -2.64 -7.88
N MET A 104 -10.48 -3.26 -6.75
CA MET A 104 -10.30 -4.69 -6.58
C MET A 104 -11.15 -5.46 -7.60
N VAL A 105 -12.40 -5.05 -7.80
CA VAL A 105 -13.31 -5.67 -8.76
C VAL A 105 -12.78 -5.48 -10.19
N TYR A 106 -12.34 -4.26 -10.53
CA TYR A 106 -11.82 -3.97 -11.87
C TYR A 106 -10.62 -4.84 -12.20
N TRP A 107 -9.63 -4.89 -11.30
CA TRP A 107 -8.41 -5.63 -11.56
C TRP A 107 -8.63 -7.13 -11.58
N LYS A 108 -9.55 -7.64 -10.76
CA LYS A 108 -9.93 -9.05 -10.81
C LYS A 108 -10.46 -9.42 -12.18
N ALA A 109 -11.28 -8.56 -12.78
CA ALA A 109 -11.79 -8.77 -14.14
C ALA A 109 -10.69 -8.78 -15.19
N GLN A 110 -9.56 -8.09 -14.91
CA GLN A 110 -8.39 -8.07 -15.79
C GLN A 110 -7.41 -9.22 -15.50
N GLY A 111 -7.77 -10.11 -14.58
CA GLY A 111 -6.91 -11.24 -14.21
C GLY A 111 -5.81 -10.88 -13.21
N VAL A 112 -5.90 -9.74 -12.55
CA VAL A 112 -4.92 -9.30 -11.58
C VAL A 112 -5.56 -9.21 -10.20
N PRO A 113 -5.26 -10.15 -9.28
CA PRO A 113 -5.83 -10.09 -7.94
C PRO A 113 -5.18 -8.98 -7.12
N VAL A 114 -5.98 -7.99 -6.74
CA VAL A 114 -5.60 -6.91 -5.84
C VAL A 114 -6.40 -7.09 -4.57
N ARG A 115 -5.73 -7.11 -3.42
CA ARG A 115 -6.37 -7.33 -2.13
C ARG A 115 -6.40 -6.05 -1.32
N ILE A 116 -7.42 -5.92 -0.48
CA ILE A 116 -7.56 -4.78 0.42
C ILE A 116 -7.44 -5.28 1.84
N THR A 117 -6.62 -4.58 2.64
CA THR A 117 -6.43 -4.92 4.06
C THR A 117 -6.37 -3.63 4.87
N ARG A 118 -6.62 -3.73 6.17
CA ARG A 118 -6.61 -2.58 7.08
C ARG A 118 -5.24 -2.27 7.65
N CYS A 119 -4.35 -3.25 7.68
CA CYS A 119 -3.00 -3.04 8.16
C CYS A 119 -2.07 -4.13 7.61
N LEU A 120 -0.77 -3.83 7.58
CA LEU A 120 0.23 -4.75 7.03
C LEU A 120 0.30 -6.07 7.79
N LEU A 121 0.04 -6.04 9.09
CA LEU A 121 0.10 -7.25 9.92
C LEU A 121 -0.83 -8.35 9.39
N TYR A 122 -1.97 -7.99 8.81
CA TYR A 122 -2.94 -8.96 8.31
C TYR A 122 -2.57 -9.56 6.96
N THR A 123 -1.45 -9.15 6.39
CA THR A 123 -0.95 -9.73 5.14
C THR A 123 0.08 -10.81 5.37
N SER A 124 0.50 -11.03 6.62
CA SER A 124 1.44 -12.10 6.96
C SER A 124 0.74 -13.46 6.97
N ASP A 125 1.50 -14.54 6.82
CA ASP A 125 0.97 -15.90 6.86
C ASP A 125 0.24 -16.17 8.17
N ALA A 126 0.74 -15.65 9.27
CA ALA A 126 0.14 -15.82 10.58
C ALA A 126 -1.25 -15.18 10.67
N ALA A 127 -1.48 -14.11 9.95
CA ALA A 127 -2.76 -13.41 9.95
C ALA A 127 -3.80 -14.10 9.07
N ASP A 128 -3.35 -14.88 8.10
CA ASP A 128 -4.24 -15.59 7.17
C ASP A 128 -4.90 -16.80 7.83
N GLU A 129 -4.43 -17.18 8.96
CA GLU A 129 -5.00 -18.29 9.73
C GLU A 129 -6.11 -17.82 10.67
#